data_76bb0d7e6feedca1f0994fcb0903fd6b
#
_entry.id   76bb0d7e6feedca1f0994fcb0903fd6b
#
_cell.length_a   1.000
_cell.length_b   1.000
_cell.length_c   1.000
_cell.angle_alpha   90.00
_cell.angle_beta   90.00
_cell.angle_gamma   90.00
#
_symmetry.space_group_name_H-M   'P 1'
#
loop_
_entity.id
_entity.type
_entity.pdbx_description
1 polymer ?
#
loop_
_entity_poly.entity_id
_entity_poly.type
_entity_poly.pdbx_seq_one_letter_code
_entity_poly.pdbx_strand_id
1 'polypeptide(L)'
;MNFNLSILRLKIMFYLLLGKIERVSPQIKLPNKESINNVVIVFPKDETDFRISMFKFKDFYIKKNNIMYFFLINQNFLEPFNLKKSNVIAVEYKKNEMKLCDNKNKKILLEQNFDVVVDLNTNFFFGSSKFISYLKSRIKIGFESNFSDIFYNLQLKSKKNGSTE
;
A
#
# COMPACT_ATOMS: atom_id res chain seq x y z
N MET A 1 -16.56 -22.75 -5.85
CA MET A 1 -15.15 -22.32 -5.87
C MET A 1 -15.03 -21.15 -6.84
N ASN A 2 -14.53 -20.00 -6.39
CA ASN A 2 -14.60 -18.76 -7.20
C ASN A 2 -13.49 -18.82 -8.26
N PHE A 3 -13.80 -19.02 -9.52
CA PHE A 3 -12.85 -19.19 -10.65
C PHE A 3 -11.81 -18.08 -10.73
N ASN A 4 -12.21 -16.84 -10.45
CA ASN A 4 -11.30 -15.68 -10.42
C ASN A 4 -10.24 -15.78 -9.31
N LEU A 5 -10.58 -16.33 -8.16
CA LEU A 5 -9.65 -16.55 -7.04
C LEU A 5 -8.59 -17.60 -7.38
N SER A 6 -8.98 -18.67 -8.09
CA SER A 6 -8.05 -19.73 -8.50
C SER A 6 -7.04 -19.22 -9.54
N ILE A 7 -7.48 -18.43 -10.50
CA ILE A 7 -6.59 -17.79 -11.48
C ILE A 7 -5.61 -16.83 -10.78
N LEU A 8 -6.10 -16.04 -9.85
CA LEU A 8 -5.25 -15.10 -9.10
C LEU A 8 -4.20 -15.85 -8.26
N ARG A 9 -4.60 -16.96 -7.62
CA ARG A 9 -3.68 -17.82 -6.86
C ARG A 9 -2.58 -18.38 -7.74
N LEU A 10 -2.92 -18.93 -8.91
CA LEU A 10 -1.95 -19.42 -9.88
C LEU A 10 -0.99 -18.33 -10.34
N LYS A 11 -1.52 -17.14 -10.62
CA LYS A 11 -0.71 -15.98 -11.01
C LYS A 11 0.29 -15.60 -9.92
N ILE A 12 -0.13 -15.51 -8.67
CA ILE A 12 0.74 -15.19 -7.54
C ILE A 12 1.83 -16.25 -7.37
N MET A 13 1.46 -17.55 -7.41
CA MET A 13 2.43 -18.64 -7.31
C MET A 13 3.47 -18.60 -8.44
N PHE A 14 3.04 -18.32 -9.67
CA PHE A 14 3.95 -18.17 -10.80
C PHE A 14 4.93 -17.00 -10.62
N TYR A 15 4.47 -15.86 -10.07
CA TYR A 15 5.33 -14.72 -9.77
C TYR A 15 6.33 -15.02 -8.66
N LEU A 16 5.95 -15.80 -7.65
CA LEU A 16 6.86 -16.27 -6.59
C LEU A 16 7.93 -17.21 -7.17
N LEU A 17 7.54 -18.19 -7.99
CA LEU A 17 8.47 -19.11 -8.65
C LEU A 17 9.48 -18.42 -9.55
N LEU A 18 9.07 -17.36 -10.24
CA LEU A 18 9.94 -16.53 -11.09
C LEU A 18 10.78 -15.51 -10.30
N GLY A 19 10.69 -15.46 -8.98
CA GLY A 19 11.36 -14.45 -8.17
C GLY A 19 10.91 -13.01 -8.44
N LYS A 20 9.74 -12.83 -9.08
CA LYS A 20 9.15 -11.51 -9.36
C LYS A 20 8.39 -10.91 -8.18
N ILE A 21 8.15 -11.69 -7.16
CA ILE A 21 7.57 -11.33 -5.87
C ILE A 21 8.34 -12.12 -4.84
N GLU A 22 8.74 -11.45 -3.78
CA GLU A 22 9.33 -12.09 -2.60
C GLU A 22 8.28 -12.13 -1.49
N ARG A 23 8.19 -13.28 -0.81
CA ARG A 23 7.33 -13.39 0.36
C ARG A 23 7.91 -12.53 1.47
N VAL A 24 7.07 -11.72 2.10
CA VAL A 24 7.48 -10.91 3.24
C VAL A 24 7.88 -11.81 4.42
N SER A 25 8.93 -11.41 5.14
CA SER A 25 9.32 -12.12 6.36
C SER A 25 8.23 -11.98 7.42
N PRO A 26 7.76 -13.05 8.06
CA PRO A 26 6.77 -12.97 9.12
C PRO A 26 7.33 -12.34 10.41
N GLN A 27 8.65 -12.27 10.55
CA GLN A 27 9.30 -11.68 11.72
C GLN A 27 9.29 -10.16 11.61
N ILE A 28 8.51 -9.51 12.48
CA ILE A 28 8.50 -8.05 12.63
C ILE A 28 9.59 -7.68 13.63
N LYS A 29 10.67 -7.10 13.15
CA LYS A 29 11.61 -6.37 14.02
C LYS A 29 11.05 -4.97 14.21
N LEU A 30 10.31 -4.77 15.29
CA LEU A 30 9.80 -3.44 15.64
C LEU A 30 11.00 -2.50 15.83
N PRO A 31 11.00 -1.33 15.18
CA PRO A 31 12.00 -0.32 15.43
C PRO A 31 11.87 0.16 16.89
N ASN A 32 12.99 0.46 17.54
CA ASN A 32 12.96 1.19 18.80
C ASN A 32 12.20 2.49 18.57
N LYS A 33 11.47 2.97 19.60
CA LYS A 33 10.54 4.12 19.53
C LYS A 33 11.07 5.39 18.83
N GLU A 34 12.37 5.50 18.64
CA GLU A 34 13.06 6.70 18.14
C GLU A 34 13.33 6.71 16.63
N SER A 35 12.92 5.70 15.86
CA SER A 35 13.47 5.51 14.53
C SER A 35 12.49 5.31 13.37
N ILE A 36 11.25 5.77 13.46
CA ILE A 36 10.38 5.81 12.27
C ILE A 36 10.56 7.17 11.61
N ASN A 37 11.25 7.18 10.47
CA ASN A 37 11.57 8.39 9.72
C ASN A 37 10.88 8.43 8.35
N ASN A 38 10.74 7.28 7.69
CA ASN A 38 10.25 7.19 6.31
C ASN A 38 9.06 6.24 6.22
N VAL A 39 7.90 6.77 5.82
CA VAL A 39 6.65 6.03 5.72
C VAL A 39 6.05 6.17 4.32
N VAL A 40 5.68 5.06 3.69
CA VAL A 40 4.90 5.05 2.45
C VAL A 40 3.46 4.70 2.78
N ILE A 41 2.52 5.47 2.25
CA ILE A 41 1.08 5.20 2.37
C ILE A 41 0.49 5.08 0.96
N VAL A 42 0.01 3.90 0.63
CA VAL A 42 -0.73 3.63 -0.61
C VAL A 42 -2.20 3.84 -0.34
N PHE A 43 -2.77 4.88 -0.95
CA PHE A 43 -4.19 5.20 -0.78
C PHE A 43 -5.07 4.25 -1.60
N PRO A 44 -6.34 4.07 -1.17
CA PRO A 44 -7.27 3.20 -1.86
C PRO A 44 -7.47 3.58 -3.33
N LYS A 45 -7.63 2.55 -4.13
CA LYS A 45 -7.97 2.66 -5.56
C LYS A 45 -9.39 3.17 -5.76
N ASP A 46 -10.31 2.80 -4.86
CA ASP A 46 -11.71 3.20 -4.88
C ASP A 46 -11.89 4.61 -4.32
N GLU A 47 -12.73 5.44 -4.97
CA GLU A 47 -12.91 6.84 -4.60
C GLU A 47 -13.54 7.00 -3.22
N THR A 48 -14.52 6.18 -2.87
CA THR A 48 -15.21 6.25 -1.57
C THR A 48 -14.24 5.96 -0.44
N ASP A 49 -13.50 4.87 -0.53
CA ASP A 49 -12.49 4.50 0.47
C ASP A 49 -11.36 5.53 0.52
N PHE A 50 -10.98 6.10 -0.64
CA PHE A 50 -10.00 7.18 -0.72
C PHE A 50 -10.45 8.42 0.05
N ARG A 51 -11.68 8.90 -0.15
CA ARG A 51 -12.23 10.07 0.55
C ARG A 51 -12.26 9.87 2.06
N ILE A 52 -12.68 8.69 2.53
CA ILE A 52 -12.67 8.32 3.96
C ILE A 52 -11.24 8.33 4.51
N SER A 53 -10.31 7.73 3.78
CA SER A 53 -8.90 7.69 4.18
C SER A 53 -8.30 9.09 4.24
N MET A 54 -8.51 9.91 3.22
CA MET A 54 -8.02 11.29 3.20
C MET A 54 -8.56 12.14 4.35
N PHE A 55 -9.83 11.99 4.68
CA PHE A 55 -10.41 12.70 5.83
C PHE A 55 -9.70 12.33 7.15
N LYS A 56 -9.35 11.06 7.33
CA LYS A 56 -8.63 10.60 8.52
C LYS A 56 -7.16 11.00 8.54
N PHE A 57 -6.52 11.06 7.37
CA PHE A 57 -5.09 11.35 7.25
C PHE A 57 -4.76 12.83 7.03
N LYS A 58 -5.77 13.72 6.83
CA LYS A 58 -5.52 15.15 6.63
C LYS A 58 -4.71 15.79 7.76
N ASP A 59 -4.92 15.34 9.00
CA ASP A 59 -4.23 15.90 10.17
C ASP A 59 -2.77 15.44 10.25
N PHE A 60 -2.42 14.26 9.71
CA PHE A 60 -1.04 13.80 9.60
C PHE A 60 -0.21 14.65 8.64
N TYR A 61 -0.86 15.18 7.61
CA TYR A 61 -0.24 16.04 6.62
C TYR A 61 0.15 17.42 7.18
N ILE A 62 -0.54 17.86 8.23
CA ILE A 62 -0.37 19.18 8.85
C ILE A 62 0.60 19.12 10.03
N LYS A 63 0.71 17.97 10.70
CA LYS A 63 1.58 17.81 11.86
C LYS A 63 3.05 17.84 11.43
N LYS A 64 3.80 18.81 11.97
CA LYS A 64 5.26 18.88 11.88
C LYS A 64 5.88 17.80 12.77
N ASN A 65 5.91 16.57 12.29
CA ASN A 65 6.73 15.51 12.88
C ASN A 65 7.96 15.31 11.99
N ASN A 66 9.02 14.80 12.57
CA ASN A 66 10.26 14.49 11.84
C ASN A 66 10.10 13.26 10.89
N ILE A 67 8.85 12.85 10.60
CA ILE A 67 8.56 11.71 9.73
C ILE A 67 8.30 12.19 8.32
N MET A 68 9.02 11.62 7.38
CA MET A 68 8.81 11.85 5.94
C MET A 68 7.76 10.86 5.42
N TYR A 69 6.64 11.38 4.96
CA TYR A 69 5.57 10.59 4.37
C TYR A 69 5.60 10.67 2.84
N PHE A 70 5.42 9.53 2.19
CA PHE A 70 5.22 9.40 0.74
C PHE A 70 3.81 8.89 0.49
N PHE A 71 2.98 9.70 -0.14
CA PHE A 71 1.57 9.38 -0.42
C PHE A 71 1.42 8.94 -1.87
N LEU A 72 1.08 7.67 -2.09
CA LEU A 72 0.78 7.13 -3.40
C LEU A 72 -0.72 7.24 -3.64
N ILE A 73 -1.12 8.13 -4.54
CA ILE A 73 -2.52 8.50 -4.77
C ILE A 73 -2.88 8.30 -6.24
N ASN A 74 -4.07 7.74 -6.49
CA ASN A 74 -4.60 7.64 -7.85
C ASN A 74 -4.63 9.03 -8.51
N GLN A 75 -4.03 9.14 -9.69
CA GLN A 75 -3.96 10.40 -10.45
C GLN A 75 -5.33 11.07 -10.64
N ASN A 76 -6.40 10.27 -10.74
CA ASN A 76 -7.76 10.78 -10.92
C ASN A 76 -8.31 11.50 -9.68
N PHE A 77 -7.66 11.37 -8.52
CA PHE A 77 -8.10 11.97 -7.26
C PHE A 77 -7.21 13.13 -6.79
N LEU A 78 -6.21 13.51 -7.56
CA LEU A 78 -5.26 14.56 -7.15
C LEU A 78 -5.86 15.96 -7.20
N GLU A 79 -6.66 16.26 -8.24
CA GLU A 79 -7.19 17.60 -8.46
C GLU A 79 -8.16 18.10 -7.37
N PRO A 80 -9.11 17.27 -6.87
CA PRO A 80 -10.09 17.73 -5.90
C PRO A 80 -9.50 18.12 -4.53
N PHE A 81 -8.27 17.71 -4.22
CA PHE A 81 -7.74 17.77 -2.85
C PHE A 81 -6.63 18.78 -2.64
N ASN A 82 -6.23 19.54 -3.66
CA ASN A 82 -5.22 20.62 -3.58
C ASN A 82 -4.02 20.30 -2.63
N LEU A 83 -3.53 19.06 -2.70
CA LEU A 83 -2.48 18.55 -1.84
C LEU A 83 -1.17 19.23 -2.18
N LYS A 84 -0.49 19.82 -1.17
CA LYS A 84 0.86 20.36 -1.33
C LYS A 84 1.81 19.26 -1.84
N LYS A 85 2.45 19.52 -2.96
CA LYS A 85 3.08 18.55 -3.87
C LYS A 85 4.33 17.83 -3.36
N SER A 86 4.87 18.13 -2.17
CA SER A 86 6.25 17.70 -1.86
C SER A 86 6.47 16.19 -1.75
N ASN A 87 5.44 15.40 -1.37
CA ASN A 87 5.60 13.96 -1.19
C ASN A 87 4.40 13.16 -1.74
N VAL A 88 3.62 13.78 -2.63
CA VAL A 88 2.51 13.10 -3.30
C VAL A 88 3.00 12.53 -4.62
N ILE A 89 2.80 11.24 -4.79
CA ILE A 89 3.22 10.47 -5.96
C ILE A 89 1.98 9.95 -6.66
N ALA A 90 1.78 10.40 -7.90
CA ALA A 90 0.67 9.97 -8.74
C ALA A 90 0.84 8.52 -9.17
N VAL A 91 -0.20 7.73 -8.99
CA VAL A 91 -0.27 6.35 -9.49
C VAL A 91 -1.45 6.16 -10.42
N GLU A 92 -1.30 5.28 -11.38
CA GLU A 92 -2.36 4.84 -12.28
C GLU A 92 -2.73 3.40 -11.98
N TYR A 93 -4.03 3.13 -11.91
CA TYR A 93 -4.58 1.79 -11.73
C TYR A 93 -5.19 1.30 -13.05
N LYS A 94 -4.56 0.28 -13.66
CA LYS A 94 -5.07 -0.38 -14.87
C LYS A 94 -5.32 -1.86 -14.59
N LYS A 95 -6.58 -2.32 -14.73
CA LYS A 95 -6.95 -3.72 -14.49
C LYS A 95 -6.41 -4.22 -13.13
N ASN A 96 -5.37 -5.05 -13.15
CA ASN A 96 -4.73 -5.66 -11.98
C ASN A 96 -3.31 -5.13 -11.74
N GLU A 97 -2.98 -3.96 -12.26
CA GLU A 97 -1.67 -3.32 -12.10
C GLU A 97 -1.79 -1.94 -11.49
N MET A 98 -0.80 -1.58 -10.70
CA MET A 98 -0.54 -0.24 -10.22
C MET A 98 0.79 0.23 -10.80
N LYS A 99 0.79 1.39 -11.43
CA LYS A 99 1.98 1.99 -12.05
C LYS A 99 2.19 3.40 -11.54
N LEU A 100 3.42 3.79 -11.34
CA LEU A 100 3.76 5.18 -11.08
C LEU A 100 3.68 5.98 -12.38
N CYS A 101 3.12 7.18 -12.31
CA CYS A 101 3.00 8.07 -13.47
C CYS A 101 4.35 8.70 -13.85
N ASP A 102 5.31 8.77 -12.91
CA ASP A 102 6.63 9.36 -13.12
C ASP A 102 7.74 8.35 -12.81
N ASN A 103 8.64 8.16 -13.77
CA ASN A 103 9.80 7.27 -13.65
C ASN A 103 10.83 7.75 -12.62
N LYS A 104 10.96 9.06 -12.39
CA LYS A 104 11.86 9.62 -11.37
C LYS A 104 11.43 9.17 -9.97
N ASN A 105 10.14 9.28 -9.68
CA ASN A 105 9.57 8.83 -8.42
C ASN A 105 9.71 7.31 -8.24
N LYS A 106 9.62 6.54 -9.33
CA LYS A 106 9.84 5.10 -9.29
C LYS A 106 11.24 4.75 -8.82
N LYS A 107 12.27 5.41 -9.35
CA LYS A 107 13.66 5.19 -8.94
C LYS A 107 13.84 5.49 -7.45
N ILE A 108 13.36 6.65 -6.99
CA ILE A 108 13.44 7.06 -5.58
C ILE A 108 12.80 6.01 -4.67
N LEU A 109 11.57 5.57 -4.99
CA LEU A 109 10.84 4.61 -4.15
C LEU A 109 11.49 3.22 -4.11
N LEU A 110 12.12 2.77 -5.20
CA LEU A 110 12.75 1.43 -5.25
C LEU A 110 14.14 1.40 -4.63
N GLU A 111 14.85 2.52 -4.62
CA GLU A 111 16.21 2.62 -4.05
C GLU A 111 16.19 2.94 -2.55
N GLN A 112 15.18 3.66 -2.08
CA GLN A 112 15.07 4.08 -0.68
C GLN A 112 14.62 2.94 0.24
N ASN A 113 15.13 2.95 1.48
CA ASN A 113 14.65 2.09 2.56
C ASN A 113 13.55 2.82 3.34
N PHE A 114 12.43 2.13 3.57
CA PHE A 114 11.32 2.63 4.35
C PHE A 114 11.21 1.88 5.67
N ASP A 115 10.81 2.57 6.72
CA ASP A 115 10.54 1.93 8.01
C ASP A 115 9.19 1.22 7.96
N VAL A 116 8.19 1.88 7.36
CA VAL A 116 6.82 1.37 7.27
C VAL A 116 6.25 1.62 5.88
N VAL A 117 5.57 0.62 5.33
CA VAL A 117 4.71 0.73 4.14
C VAL A 117 3.30 0.30 4.51
N VAL A 118 2.30 1.13 4.21
CA VAL A 118 0.90 0.88 4.52
C VAL A 118 0.08 0.82 3.24
N ASP A 119 -0.67 -0.26 3.04
CA ASP A 119 -1.71 -0.36 2.01
C ASP A 119 -3.09 -0.13 2.62
N LEU A 120 -3.74 0.96 2.25
CA LEU A 120 -5.07 1.31 2.73
C LEU A 120 -6.21 0.73 1.88
N ASN A 121 -5.91 -0.10 0.87
CA ASN A 121 -6.94 -0.82 0.13
C ASN A 121 -7.59 -1.87 1.04
N THR A 122 -8.85 -1.68 1.41
CA THR A 122 -9.63 -2.58 2.27
C THR A 122 -9.92 -3.93 1.60
N ASN A 123 -10.04 -3.92 0.27
CA ASN A 123 -10.13 -5.11 -0.55
C ASN A 123 -8.77 -5.42 -1.17
N PHE A 124 -8.39 -6.71 -1.18
CA PHE A 124 -7.14 -7.13 -1.80
C PHE A 124 -7.06 -6.70 -3.26
N PHE A 125 -6.04 -5.92 -3.58
CA PHE A 125 -5.73 -5.53 -4.95
C PHE A 125 -4.30 -5.95 -5.31
N PHE A 126 -4.19 -6.92 -6.22
CA PHE A 126 -2.90 -7.51 -6.59
C PHE A 126 -1.89 -6.48 -7.09
N GLY A 127 -2.34 -5.43 -7.78
CA GLY A 127 -1.47 -4.38 -8.32
C GLY A 127 -0.72 -3.61 -7.23
N SER A 128 -1.41 -3.16 -6.16
CA SER A 128 -0.76 -2.48 -5.03
C SER A 128 0.12 -3.44 -4.24
N SER A 129 -0.38 -4.63 -3.92
CA SER A 129 0.37 -5.63 -3.15
C SER A 129 1.67 -6.04 -3.86
N LYS A 130 1.62 -6.27 -5.19
CA LYS A 130 2.79 -6.53 -6.02
C LYS A 130 3.77 -5.35 -6.01
N PHE A 131 3.27 -4.11 -6.13
CA PHE A 131 4.13 -2.93 -6.08
C PHE A 131 4.83 -2.81 -4.71
N ILE A 132 4.07 -3.00 -3.63
CA ILE A 132 4.59 -2.97 -2.26
C ILE A 132 5.64 -4.06 -2.02
N SER A 133 5.53 -5.22 -2.68
CA SER A 133 6.54 -6.27 -2.56
C SER A 133 7.93 -5.82 -3.02
N TYR A 134 8.01 -4.89 -3.96
CA TYR A 134 9.28 -4.33 -4.46
C TYR A 134 9.89 -3.27 -3.53
N LEU A 135 9.10 -2.67 -2.63
CA LEU A 135 9.60 -1.65 -1.71
C LEU A 135 10.40 -2.30 -0.59
N LYS A 136 11.57 -1.75 -0.32
CA LYS A 136 12.42 -2.17 0.81
C LYS A 136 11.83 -1.60 2.09
N SER A 137 11.24 -2.44 2.94
CA SER A 137 10.66 -2.01 4.21
C SER A 137 10.70 -3.12 5.25
N ARG A 138 10.86 -2.72 6.52
CA ARG A 138 10.82 -3.64 7.67
C ARG A 138 9.38 -4.04 7.99
N ILE A 139 8.44 -3.12 7.89
CA ILE A 139 7.04 -3.33 8.23
C ILE A 139 6.18 -3.00 7.02
N LYS A 140 5.44 -4.00 6.56
CA LYS A 140 4.45 -3.87 5.49
C LYS A 140 3.08 -4.19 6.07
N ILE A 141 2.19 -3.19 6.09
CA ILE A 141 0.87 -3.26 6.69
C ILE A 141 -0.18 -3.30 5.58
N GLY A 142 -1.16 -4.20 5.70
CA GLY A 142 -2.32 -4.25 4.81
C GLY A 142 -3.50 -4.93 5.47
N PHE A 143 -4.63 -5.01 4.78
CA PHE A 143 -5.82 -5.69 5.30
C PHE A 143 -5.75 -7.19 5.06
N GLU A 144 -6.35 -7.95 5.99
CA GLU A 144 -6.45 -9.42 5.92
C GLU A 144 -7.22 -9.86 4.67
N SER A 145 -6.65 -10.81 3.95
CA SER A 145 -7.22 -11.42 2.76
C SER A 145 -6.63 -12.81 2.52
N ASN A 146 -7.11 -13.52 1.53
CA ASN A 146 -6.61 -14.86 1.17
C ASN A 146 -5.13 -14.90 0.76
N PHE A 147 -4.51 -13.75 0.47
CA PHE A 147 -3.14 -13.65 -0.04
C PHE A 147 -2.28 -12.64 0.73
N SER A 148 -2.84 -12.00 1.75
CA SER A 148 -2.16 -10.93 2.49
C SER A 148 -0.90 -11.39 3.21
N ASP A 149 -0.83 -12.66 3.63
CA ASP A 149 0.35 -13.27 4.27
C ASP A 149 1.60 -13.33 3.38
N ILE A 150 1.43 -13.18 2.08
CA ILE A 150 2.54 -13.13 1.12
C ILE A 150 3.16 -11.74 1.09
N PHE A 151 2.35 -10.69 1.26
CA PHE A 151 2.73 -9.29 0.99
C PHE A 151 2.89 -8.44 2.25
N TYR A 152 2.20 -8.80 3.35
CA TYR A 152 2.15 -8.00 4.57
C TYR A 152 2.55 -8.83 5.77
N ASN A 153 3.46 -8.31 6.58
CA ASN A 153 3.84 -8.93 7.86
C ASN A 153 3.01 -8.43 9.04
N LEU A 154 2.23 -7.36 8.86
CA LEU A 154 1.22 -6.91 9.81
C LEU A 154 -0.11 -6.76 9.07
N GLN A 155 -1.16 -7.42 9.58
CA GLN A 155 -2.46 -7.45 8.93
C GLN A 155 -3.54 -6.86 9.83
N LEU A 156 -4.38 -6.01 9.24
CA LEU A 156 -5.50 -5.37 9.89
C LEU A 156 -6.80 -6.09 9.50
N LYS A 157 -7.64 -6.40 10.49
CA LYS A 157 -8.99 -6.91 10.23
C LYS A 157 -9.92 -5.73 9.96
N SER A 158 -10.52 -5.70 8.78
CA SER A 158 -11.66 -4.83 8.53
C SER A 158 -12.86 -5.38 9.30
N LYS A 159 -13.41 -4.61 10.24
CA LYS A 159 -14.75 -4.90 10.75
C LYS A 159 -15.72 -4.68 9.58
N LYS A 160 -16.16 -5.77 8.93
CA LYS A 160 -17.40 -5.69 8.17
C LYS A 160 -18.46 -5.31 9.21
N ASN A 161 -19.12 -4.17 9.03
CA ASN A 161 -20.34 -3.88 9.77
C ASN A 161 -21.32 -4.97 9.40
N GLY A 162 -21.31 -6.06 10.17
CA GLY A 162 -22.32 -7.07 10.11
C GLY A 162 -23.61 -6.37 10.51
N SER A 163 -24.62 -6.45 9.67
CA SER A 163 -26.01 -6.24 10.08
C SER A 163 -26.19 -6.93 11.41
N THR A 164 -26.44 -6.17 12.46
CA THR A 164 -27.05 -6.68 13.68
C THR A 164 -28.46 -7.11 13.29
N GLU A 165 -28.69 -8.42 13.17
CA GLU A 165 -29.97 -9.01 13.50
C GLU A 165 -30.04 -9.20 15.00
#